data_804faf41f0f624a47a140170b3e8ea7b
#
_entry.id   804faf41f0f624a47a140170b3e8ea7b
#
_cell.length_a   1.000
_cell.length_b   1.000
_cell.length_c   1.000
_cell.angle_alpha   90.00
_cell.angle_beta   90.00
_cell.angle_gamma   90.00
#
_symmetry.space_group_name_H-M   'P 1'
#
loop_
_entity.id
_entity.type
_entity.pdbx_description
1 polymer ?
#
loop_
_entity_poly.entity_id
_entity_poly.type
_entity_poly.pdbx_seq_one_letter_code
_entity_poly.pdbx_strand_id
1 'polypeptide(L)'
;MFENTEDHLRISAWREFRDLLEESPTPFKDLIHKYKRSPLVSIHIDPWDQSNWPTPWQLVEANQYCDFSRVLGMCYSLQLTNRFKGAEIEIHIASDDE
;
A
#
# COMPACT_ATOMS: atom_id res chain seq x y z
N MET A 1 8.46 -9.27 0.16
CA MET A 1 8.08 -8.16 -0.74
C MET A 1 9.02 -6.97 -0.61
N PHE A 2 9.04 -6.30 0.52
CA PHE A 2 9.84 -5.07 0.67
C PHE A 2 11.35 -5.30 0.69
N GLU A 3 11.78 -6.48 1.06
CA GLU A 3 13.18 -6.84 1.16
C GLU A 3 13.83 -7.18 -0.19
N ASN A 4 13.05 -7.35 -1.25
CA ASN A 4 13.59 -7.59 -2.57
C ASN A 4 14.27 -6.33 -3.10
N THR A 5 15.49 -6.46 -3.60
CA THR A 5 16.26 -5.32 -4.10
C THR A 5 15.90 -4.91 -5.53
N GLU A 6 15.30 -5.83 -6.29
CA GLU A 6 14.91 -5.58 -7.67
C GLU A 6 13.40 -5.28 -7.74
N ASP A 7 13.06 -4.24 -8.50
CA ASP A 7 11.68 -3.78 -8.56
C ASP A 7 10.72 -4.80 -9.15
N HIS A 8 11.14 -5.55 -10.17
CA HIS A 8 10.28 -6.57 -10.78
C HIS A 8 9.97 -7.71 -9.79
N LEU A 9 10.90 -8.02 -8.88
CA LEU A 9 10.65 -9.01 -7.83
C LEU A 9 9.66 -8.50 -6.80
N ARG A 10 9.73 -7.20 -6.48
CA ARG A 10 8.76 -6.58 -5.58
C ARG A 10 7.37 -6.56 -6.21
N ILE A 11 7.27 -6.27 -7.49
CA ILE A 11 6.00 -6.28 -8.23
C ILE A 11 5.39 -7.68 -8.21
N SER A 12 6.19 -8.71 -8.49
CA SER A 12 5.73 -10.10 -8.47
C SER A 12 5.27 -10.53 -7.08
N ALA A 13 6.03 -10.17 -6.04
CA ALA A 13 5.68 -10.49 -4.67
C ALA A 13 4.41 -9.76 -4.23
N TRP A 14 4.22 -8.54 -4.70
CA TRP A 14 3.00 -7.78 -4.43
C TRP A 14 1.78 -8.43 -5.07
N ARG A 15 1.94 -8.95 -6.28
CA ARG A 15 0.87 -9.68 -6.96
C ARG A 15 0.47 -10.92 -6.17
N GLU A 16 1.46 -11.67 -5.69
CA GLU A 16 1.22 -12.84 -4.85
C GLU A 16 0.49 -12.47 -3.56
N PHE A 17 0.86 -11.35 -2.97
CA PHE A 17 0.20 -10.84 -1.77
C PHE A 17 -1.26 -10.48 -2.06
N ARG A 18 -1.54 -9.84 -3.20
CA ARG A 18 -2.92 -9.51 -3.58
C ARG A 18 -3.75 -10.77 -3.81
N ASP A 19 -3.16 -11.81 -4.40
CA ASP A 19 -3.83 -13.10 -4.56
C ASP A 19 -4.18 -13.72 -3.21
N LEU A 20 -3.29 -13.56 -2.23
CA LEU A 20 -3.52 -14.01 -0.86
C LEU A 20 -4.71 -13.27 -0.23
N LEU A 21 -4.82 -11.97 -0.47
CA LEU A 21 -5.93 -11.16 0.06
C LEU A 21 -7.28 -11.58 -0.48
N GLU A 22 -7.32 -12.15 -1.69
CA GLU A 22 -8.58 -12.61 -2.30
C GLU A 22 -9.26 -13.68 -1.47
N GLU A 23 -8.50 -14.53 -0.79
CA GLU A 23 -9.01 -15.67 -0.07
C GLU A 23 -8.83 -15.59 1.44
N SER A 24 -8.14 -14.56 1.92
CA SER A 24 -7.85 -14.44 3.35
C SER A 24 -9.11 -14.19 4.16
N PRO A 25 -9.30 -14.88 5.30
CA PRO A 25 -10.39 -14.57 6.25
C PRO A 25 -10.14 -13.28 7.01
N THR A 26 -8.91 -12.74 6.98
CA THR A 26 -8.53 -11.52 7.72
C THR A 26 -7.73 -10.58 6.82
N PRO A 27 -8.31 -10.09 5.70
CA PRO A 27 -7.53 -9.30 4.73
C PRO A 27 -7.00 -7.99 5.29
N PHE A 28 -7.76 -7.31 6.13
CA PHE A 28 -7.30 -6.03 6.71
C PHE A 28 -6.16 -6.25 7.70
N LYS A 29 -6.24 -7.31 8.48
CA LYS A 29 -5.19 -7.67 9.43
C LYS A 29 -3.91 -8.04 8.69
N ASP A 30 -4.04 -8.78 7.59
CA ASP A 30 -2.91 -9.16 6.75
C ASP A 30 -2.24 -7.95 6.14
N LEU A 31 -3.02 -6.95 5.71
CA LEU A 31 -2.51 -5.70 5.17
C LEU A 31 -1.67 -4.95 6.21
N ILE A 32 -2.22 -4.79 7.39
CA ILE A 32 -1.53 -4.07 8.48
C ILE A 32 -0.23 -4.78 8.80
N HIS A 33 -0.27 -6.09 8.93
CA HIS A 33 0.90 -6.90 9.25
C HIS A 33 1.97 -6.80 8.17
N LYS A 34 1.58 -6.84 6.90
CA LYS A 34 2.50 -6.75 5.77
C LYS A 34 3.17 -5.38 5.71
N TYR A 35 2.39 -4.31 5.73
CA TYR A 35 2.92 -2.95 5.55
C TYR A 35 3.65 -2.41 6.79
N LYS A 36 3.48 -3.05 7.93
CA LYS A 36 4.27 -2.74 9.12
C LYS A 36 5.77 -2.92 8.87
N ARG A 37 6.13 -3.77 7.92
CA ARG A 37 7.52 -4.06 7.55
C ARG A 37 8.03 -3.20 6.40
N SER A 38 7.21 -2.29 5.88
CA SER A 38 7.66 -1.44 4.78
C SER A 38 8.76 -0.48 5.24
N PRO A 39 9.75 -0.20 4.36
CA PRO A 39 10.85 0.68 4.75
C PRO A 39 10.38 2.12 4.87
N LEU A 40 10.47 2.69 6.06
CA LEU A 40 10.16 4.09 6.30
C LEU A 40 11.37 4.96 6.00
N VAL A 41 11.16 5.99 5.20
CA VAL A 41 12.19 6.95 4.87
C VAL A 41 11.62 8.36 4.98
N SER A 42 12.51 9.35 5.03
CA SER A 42 12.10 10.76 5.08
C SER A 42 11.72 11.23 3.69
N ILE A 43 10.53 10.87 3.27
CA ILE A 43 9.94 11.39 2.03
C ILE A 43 8.66 12.13 2.38
N HIS A 44 8.25 13.01 1.50
CA HIS A 44 7.03 13.77 1.69
C HIS A 44 6.09 13.55 0.51
N ILE A 45 4.90 13.06 0.82
CA ILE A 45 3.79 12.99 -0.13
C ILE A 45 2.66 13.80 0.46
N ASP A 46 2.24 14.84 -0.25
CA ASP A 46 1.15 15.67 0.23
C ASP A 46 -0.16 14.89 0.12
N PRO A 47 -0.78 14.51 1.25
CA PRO A 47 -2.02 13.75 1.21
C PRO A 47 -3.21 14.53 0.65
N TRP A 48 -3.08 15.86 0.57
CA TRP A 48 -4.13 16.72 0.04
C TRP A 48 -4.01 16.97 -1.46
N ASP A 49 -2.88 16.58 -2.06
CA ASP A 49 -2.63 16.73 -3.50
C ASP A 49 -2.64 15.38 -4.19
N GLN A 50 -3.85 14.90 -4.46
CA GLN A 50 -4.07 13.57 -5.02
C GLN A 50 -3.43 13.40 -6.40
N SER A 51 -3.29 14.49 -7.16
CA SER A 51 -2.68 14.43 -8.49
C SER A 51 -1.19 14.07 -8.45
N ASN A 52 -0.53 14.27 -7.31
CA ASN A 52 0.89 13.96 -7.12
C ASN A 52 1.13 12.66 -6.36
N TRP A 53 0.08 11.91 -6.05
CA TRP A 53 0.25 10.60 -5.44
C TRP A 53 0.90 9.64 -6.43
N PRO A 54 1.81 8.78 -5.96
CA PRO A 54 2.38 7.76 -6.86
C PRO A 54 1.31 6.76 -7.28
N THR A 55 1.48 6.20 -8.47
CA THR A 55 0.63 5.09 -8.90
C THR A 55 0.99 3.85 -8.08
N PRO A 56 0.13 2.82 -8.07
CA PRO A 56 0.45 1.58 -7.36
C PRO A 56 1.81 1.00 -7.77
N TRP A 57 2.10 1.00 -9.06
CA TRP A 57 3.36 0.46 -9.57
C TRP A 57 4.57 1.30 -9.14
N GLN A 58 4.45 2.62 -9.22
CA GLN A 58 5.51 3.53 -8.79
C GLN A 58 5.83 3.36 -7.32
N LEU A 59 4.81 3.16 -6.49
CA LEU A 59 5.00 2.99 -5.05
C LEU A 59 5.80 1.72 -4.75
N VAL A 60 5.45 0.61 -5.40
CA VAL A 60 6.15 -0.67 -5.20
C VAL A 60 7.57 -0.60 -5.77
N GLU A 61 7.75 0.04 -6.94
CA GLU A 61 9.06 0.18 -7.55
C GLU A 61 10.00 1.03 -6.71
N ALA A 62 9.53 2.14 -6.18
CA ALA A 62 10.34 3.04 -5.36
C ALA A 62 10.73 2.40 -4.03
N ASN A 63 9.85 1.58 -3.47
CA ASN A 63 10.05 0.89 -2.20
C ASN A 63 10.48 1.85 -1.07
N GLN A 64 9.87 3.03 -1.06
CA GLN A 64 10.12 4.07 -0.07
C GLN A 64 8.77 4.54 0.47
N TYR A 65 8.60 4.48 1.78
CA TYR A 65 7.32 4.73 2.40
C TYR A 65 7.43 5.76 3.51
N CYS A 66 6.43 6.61 3.60
CA CYS A 66 6.13 7.40 4.80
C CYS A 66 4.84 6.82 5.40
N ASP A 67 4.40 7.36 6.51
CA ASP A 67 3.17 6.86 7.15
C ASP A 67 1.97 6.93 6.21
N PHE A 68 1.85 8.02 5.46
CA PHE A 68 0.75 8.18 4.51
C PHE A 68 0.85 7.15 3.38
N SER A 69 2.02 6.96 2.79
CA SER A 69 2.15 6.05 1.65
C SER A 69 2.01 4.58 2.04
N ARG A 70 2.23 4.23 3.31
CA ARG A 70 1.87 2.91 3.82
C ARG A 70 0.37 2.68 3.68
N VAL A 71 -0.44 3.64 4.14
CA VAL A 71 -1.90 3.55 4.03
C VAL A 71 -2.32 3.52 2.57
N LEU A 72 -1.70 4.35 1.75
CA LEU A 72 -1.96 4.39 0.31
C LEU A 72 -1.68 3.03 -0.34
N GLY A 73 -0.55 2.40 0.03
CA GLY A 73 -0.20 1.07 -0.46
C GLY A 73 -1.20 0.01 -0.05
N MET A 74 -1.70 0.07 1.18
CA MET A 74 -2.74 -0.84 1.65
C MET A 74 -4.02 -0.68 0.82
N CYS A 75 -4.44 0.57 0.56
CA CYS A 75 -5.63 0.85 -0.25
C CYS A 75 -5.45 0.34 -1.67
N TYR A 76 -4.31 0.58 -2.29
CA TYR A 76 -4.02 0.07 -3.62
C TYR A 76 -4.07 -1.45 -3.68
N SER A 77 -3.54 -2.11 -2.64
CA SER A 77 -3.56 -3.58 -2.58
C SER A 77 -4.98 -4.12 -2.57
N LEU A 78 -5.88 -3.47 -1.85
CA LEU A 78 -7.29 -3.86 -1.82
C LEU A 78 -8.00 -3.55 -3.13
N GLN A 79 -7.80 -2.36 -3.69
CA GLN A 79 -8.48 -1.93 -4.90
C GLN A 79 -8.16 -2.80 -6.12
N LEU A 80 -6.98 -3.39 -6.13
CA LEU A 80 -6.55 -4.23 -7.24
C LEU A 80 -6.90 -5.71 -7.06
N THR A 81 -7.61 -6.06 -5.99
CA THR A 81 -8.18 -7.41 -5.84
C THR A 81 -9.56 -7.45 -6.48
N ASN A 82 -9.96 -8.63 -6.96
CA ASN A 82 -11.33 -8.82 -7.45
C ASN A 82 -12.34 -8.75 -6.31
N ARG A 83 -11.94 -9.19 -5.12
CA ARG A 83 -12.78 -9.22 -3.93
C ARG A 83 -13.28 -7.84 -3.52
N PHE A 84 -12.41 -6.83 -3.65
CA PHE A 84 -12.73 -5.45 -3.27
C PHE A 84 -12.85 -4.51 -4.47
N LYS A 85 -12.85 -5.06 -5.67
CA LYS A 85 -13.03 -4.28 -6.89
C LYS A 85 -14.40 -3.61 -6.88
N GLY A 86 -14.39 -2.29 -7.02
CA GLY A 86 -15.63 -1.51 -6.97
C GLY A 86 -16.06 -1.12 -5.57
N ALA A 87 -15.37 -1.59 -4.54
CA ALA A 87 -15.62 -1.14 -3.18
C ALA A 87 -15.16 0.32 -3.04
N GLU A 88 -15.95 1.09 -2.30
CA GLU A 88 -15.59 2.46 -2.02
C GLU A 88 -14.60 2.49 -0.85
N ILE A 89 -13.37 2.93 -1.14
CA ILE A 89 -12.31 2.99 -0.12
C ILE A 89 -11.96 4.45 0.08
N GLU A 90 -12.05 4.91 1.32
CA GLU A 90 -11.71 6.26 1.71
C GLU A 90 -10.50 6.26 2.62
N ILE A 91 -9.60 7.22 2.39
CA ILE A 91 -8.48 7.46 3.28
C ILE A 91 -8.84 8.64 4.17
N HIS A 92 -8.90 8.37 5.47
CA HIS A 92 -9.17 9.39 6.46
C HIS A 92 -7.87 9.85 7.09
N ILE A 93 -7.61 11.15 6.99
CA ILE A 93 -6.40 11.76 7.52
C ILE A 93 -6.78 12.41 8.84
N ALA A 94 -6.29 11.83 9.92
CA ALA A 94 -6.52 12.35 11.25
C ALA A 94 -5.31 13.17 11.70
N SER A 95 -5.58 14.29 12.33
CA SER A 95 -4.54 15.11 12.92
C SER A 95 -4.37 14.73 14.39
N ASP A 96 -3.15 14.47 14.79
CA ASP A 96 -2.79 14.08 16.14
C ASP A 96 -2.25 15.27 16.93
N ASP A 97 -2.64 16.42 16.60
CA ASP A 97 -2.08 17.65 17.16
C ASP A 97 -2.75 18.12 18.44
N GLU A 98 -3.63 17.34 18.98
CA GLU A 98 -4.24 17.62 20.26
C GLU A 98 -3.27 17.54 21.42
#